data_d6dfd3cfd930c149d822cb80ff78081c
#
_entry.id   d6dfd3cfd930c149d822cb80ff78081c
#
_cell.length_a   1.000
_cell.length_b   1.000
_cell.length_c   1.000
_cell.angle_alpha   90.00
_cell.angle_beta   90.00
_cell.angle_gamma   90.00
#
_symmetry.space_group_name_H-M   'P 1'
#
loop_
_entity.id
_entity.type
_entity.pdbx_description
1 polymer ?
#
loop_
_entity_poly.entity_id
_entity_poly.type
_entity_poly.pdbx_seq_one_letter_code
_entity_poly.pdbx_strand_id
1 'polypeptide(L)'
;MIRITNGDRTTELAWDGAPVSVSRLLERAGLHPDRPCGGQGRCGKCRVLARGDLSPAAPEERKHLTAAELDAGVRLACMARISGPDADIGLPREVQLLVETGLPLHRLTWEPWAAGLGGSVDIGTTTVAAYLWDLDGRRQLGVASCKNPQERLGADVVSRLDASLAGRGGELRTCITACIAELARRLCRQAGRPVTDIGGAVITGNTAMLYLLRGLDVHDIALAPFQARHRFGEYVPASELGLPWGADCRVYLPPCISAYVGADITCGLLACGALQADGPALLADVGTNGEMALLSGGTIYCCATAAGPAFEGVGISCGSGAVPGAIDAVTVSDGALRVHVIGGGAARSLCGSGLLDAVAALRQLELLEDSGFMEADALPLAPGVALLRRDIRAFQLAKSAVCAGVDTLLHTAGLRAPEVKTVWLAGGFGCRLLPESAGAVGMLPLPLVPSVRPVGNAAAAGAALLLCARRFEPELAAITAASRVVELAADPVFQERFVEDMLLSEVTE
;
A
#
# COMPACT_ATOMS: atom_id res chain seq x y z
N MET A 1 -24.21 3.29 -30.35
CA MET A 1 -24.28 3.25 -28.86
C MET A 1 -22.95 2.79 -28.33
N ILE A 2 -22.43 3.47 -27.31
CA ILE A 2 -21.16 3.09 -26.69
C ILE A 2 -21.46 2.10 -25.57
N ARG A 3 -20.91 0.89 -25.66
CA ARG A 3 -21.06 -0.15 -24.66
C ARG A 3 -19.83 -0.23 -23.76
N ILE A 4 -20.05 -0.26 -22.46
CA ILE A 4 -18.99 -0.40 -21.46
C ILE A 4 -19.25 -1.68 -20.67
N THR A 5 -18.35 -2.63 -20.74
CA THR A 5 -18.44 -3.90 -20.01
C THR A 5 -17.42 -3.93 -18.88
N ASN A 6 -17.89 -4.15 -17.65
CA ASN A 6 -17.08 -4.33 -16.46
C ASN A 6 -17.52 -5.63 -15.75
N GLY A 7 -16.76 -6.69 -15.89
CA GLY A 7 -17.15 -8.03 -15.47
C GLY A 7 -18.45 -8.47 -16.17
N ASP A 8 -19.49 -8.77 -15.37
CA ASP A 8 -20.80 -9.23 -15.88
C ASP A 8 -21.79 -8.07 -16.09
N ARG A 9 -21.38 -6.83 -15.85
CA ARG A 9 -22.21 -5.62 -16.02
C ARG A 9 -21.89 -4.93 -17.34
N THR A 10 -22.94 -4.65 -18.14
CA THR A 10 -22.82 -3.80 -19.33
C THR A 10 -23.65 -2.54 -19.12
N THR A 11 -23.03 -1.40 -19.42
CA THR A 11 -23.66 -0.07 -19.37
C THR A 11 -23.63 0.52 -20.79
N GLU A 12 -24.73 1.04 -21.25
CA GLU A 12 -24.81 1.72 -22.54
C GLU A 12 -24.89 3.24 -22.35
N LEU A 13 -24.06 3.96 -23.08
CA LEU A 13 -24.05 5.43 -23.08
C LEU A 13 -24.33 5.97 -24.49
N ALA A 14 -25.10 7.05 -24.57
CA ALA A 14 -25.27 7.79 -25.79
C ALA A 14 -24.00 8.62 -26.09
N TRP A 15 -23.61 8.66 -27.36
CA TRP A 15 -22.55 9.56 -27.81
C TRP A 15 -23.13 10.98 -28.05
N ASP A 16 -22.48 11.97 -27.50
CA ASP A 16 -22.91 13.40 -27.55
C ASP A 16 -22.41 14.17 -28.79
N GLY A 17 -21.77 13.45 -29.75
CA GLY A 17 -21.25 14.04 -30.97
C GLY A 17 -19.85 14.64 -30.87
N ALA A 18 -19.26 14.72 -29.67
CA ALA A 18 -17.93 15.27 -29.47
C ALA A 18 -16.90 14.20 -29.14
N PRO A 19 -15.66 14.28 -29.67
CA PRO A 19 -14.60 13.35 -29.31
C PRO A 19 -14.29 13.42 -27.81
N VAL A 20 -14.42 12.29 -27.11
CA VAL A 20 -14.19 12.18 -25.67
C VAL A 20 -13.15 11.10 -25.37
N SER A 21 -12.26 11.30 -24.37
CA SER A 21 -11.35 10.25 -23.96
C SER A 21 -12.11 9.09 -23.32
N VAL A 22 -11.64 7.86 -23.55
CA VAL A 22 -12.24 6.67 -22.94
C VAL A 22 -12.27 6.78 -21.42
N SER A 23 -11.22 7.35 -20.80
CA SER A 23 -11.20 7.57 -19.35
C SER A 23 -12.32 8.47 -18.85
N ARG A 24 -12.63 9.56 -19.56
CA ARG A 24 -13.70 10.48 -19.20
C ARG A 24 -15.08 9.87 -19.39
N LEU A 25 -15.22 9.01 -20.39
CA LEU A 25 -16.44 8.24 -20.61
C LEU A 25 -16.67 7.22 -19.50
N LEU A 26 -15.62 6.51 -19.09
CA LEU A 26 -15.67 5.58 -17.96
C LEU A 26 -16.06 6.31 -16.67
N GLU A 27 -15.53 7.50 -16.42
CA GLU A 27 -15.91 8.34 -15.28
C GLU A 27 -17.39 8.71 -15.26
N ARG A 28 -17.95 9.04 -16.44
CA ARG A 28 -19.41 9.29 -16.58
C ARG A 28 -20.25 8.04 -16.25
N ALA A 29 -19.70 6.86 -16.49
CA ALA A 29 -20.30 5.58 -16.13
C ALA A 29 -20.05 5.17 -14.66
N GLY A 30 -19.38 6.01 -13.86
CA GLY A 30 -19.00 5.69 -12.48
C GLY A 30 -17.85 4.70 -12.38
N LEU A 31 -17.10 4.49 -13.47
CA LEU A 31 -15.97 3.56 -13.54
C LEU A 31 -14.66 4.36 -13.63
N HIS A 32 -13.64 3.92 -12.91
CA HIS A 32 -12.39 4.65 -12.80
C HIS A 32 -11.22 3.75 -13.19
N PRO A 33 -10.65 3.90 -14.40
CA PRO A 33 -9.44 3.17 -14.78
C PRO A 33 -8.24 3.63 -13.95
N ASP A 34 -7.30 2.71 -13.71
CA ASP A 34 -6.05 3.01 -13.00
C ASP A 34 -5.22 4.05 -13.75
N ARG A 35 -4.98 5.24 -13.15
CA ARG A 35 -4.29 6.37 -13.80
C ARG A 35 -3.31 7.07 -12.85
N PRO A 36 -2.28 6.40 -12.33
CA PRO A 36 -1.34 7.00 -11.39
C PRO A 36 -0.61 8.25 -11.93
N CYS A 37 -0.51 8.39 -13.24
CA CYS A 37 0.05 9.61 -13.85
C CYS A 37 -0.96 10.74 -14.09
N GLY A 38 -2.16 10.69 -13.50
CA GLY A 38 -3.20 11.70 -13.71
C GLY A 38 -3.74 11.77 -15.15
N GLY A 39 -3.57 10.70 -15.93
CA GLY A 39 -4.04 10.65 -17.32
C GLY A 39 -3.10 11.27 -18.36
N GLN A 40 -1.83 11.48 -18.03
CA GLN A 40 -0.82 12.11 -18.91
C GLN A 40 -0.17 11.16 -19.93
N GLY A 41 -0.61 9.89 -20.00
CA GLY A 41 -0.04 8.89 -20.93
C GLY A 41 1.36 8.40 -20.56
N ARG A 42 1.87 8.70 -19.37
CA ARG A 42 3.26 8.43 -18.97
C ARG A 42 3.49 7.06 -18.35
N CYS A 43 2.46 6.45 -17.74
CA CYS A 43 2.61 5.23 -16.93
C CYS A 43 2.15 3.94 -17.61
N GLY A 44 1.35 4.00 -18.69
CA GLY A 44 0.82 2.83 -19.39
C GLY A 44 -0.16 1.95 -18.59
N LYS A 45 -0.64 2.40 -17.42
CA LYS A 45 -1.43 1.57 -16.49
C LYS A 45 -2.93 1.53 -16.79
N CYS A 46 -3.50 2.56 -17.42
CA CYS A 46 -4.93 2.66 -17.73
C CYS A 46 -5.35 1.84 -18.96
N ARG A 47 -4.95 0.56 -19.01
CA ARG A 47 -5.24 -0.36 -20.11
C ARG A 47 -6.70 -0.75 -20.11
N VAL A 48 -7.32 -0.72 -21.30
CA VAL A 48 -8.69 -1.16 -21.55
C VAL A 48 -8.73 -1.90 -22.87
N LEU A 49 -9.68 -2.81 -23.05
CA LEU A 49 -10.02 -3.32 -24.38
C LEU A 49 -11.00 -2.32 -25.00
N ALA A 50 -10.63 -1.69 -26.10
CA ALA A 50 -11.52 -0.74 -26.78
C ALA A 50 -11.50 -1.01 -28.29
N ARG A 51 -12.67 -1.10 -28.88
CA ARG A 51 -12.90 -1.38 -30.30
C ARG A 51 -14.00 -0.49 -30.85
N GLY A 52 -14.07 -0.37 -32.18
CA GLY A 52 -15.08 0.44 -32.88
C GLY A 52 -14.57 1.84 -33.22
N ASP A 53 -15.42 2.83 -33.09
CA ASP A 53 -15.15 4.23 -33.48
C ASP A 53 -14.16 4.90 -32.54
N LEU A 54 -12.85 4.64 -32.72
CA LEU A 54 -11.75 5.12 -31.91
C LEU A 54 -10.75 5.93 -32.73
N SER A 55 -10.11 6.91 -32.07
CA SER A 55 -8.94 7.57 -32.66
C SER A 55 -7.82 6.57 -32.96
N PRO A 56 -6.95 6.84 -33.93
CA PRO A 56 -5.70 6.09 -34.11
C PRO A 56 -4.89 6.08 -32.83
N ALA A 57 -4.09 5.01 -32.62
CA ALA A 57 -3.24 4.92 -31.44
C ALA A 57 -2.23 6.07 -31.38
N ALA A 58 -2.25 6.78 -30.25
CA ALA A 58 -1.38 7.92 -30.01
C ALA A 58 0.11 7.48 -29.86
N PRO A 59 1.08 8.38 -30.11
CA PRO A 59 2.50 8.05 -29.89
C PRO A 59 2.81 7.61 -28.47
N GLU A 60 2.12 8.16 -27.47
CA GLU A 60 2.24 7.78 -26.06
C GLU A 60 1.78 6.36 -25.82
N GLU A 61 0.73 5.88 -26.49
CA GLU A 61 0.26 4.51 -26.41
C GLU A 61 1.30 3.53 -26.94
N ARG A 62 1.95 3.86 -28.07
CA ARG A 62 2.99 3.05 -28.70
C ARG A 62 4.27 2.92 -27.88
N LYS A 63 4.49 3.80 -26.90
CA LYS A 63 5.59 3.68 -25.92
C LYS A 63 5.33 2.60 -24.87
N HIS A 64 4.07 2.27 -24.62
CA HIS A 64 3.65 1.40 -23.54
C HIS A 64 2.92 0.13 -23.98
N LEU A 65 2.43 0.09 -25.23
CA LEU A 65 1.71 -1.02 -25.80
C LEU A 65 2.49 -1.58 -27.01
N THR A 66 2.60 -2.88 -27.05
CA THR A 66 3.16 -3.59 -28.20
C THR A 66 2.21 -3.55 -29.39
N ALA A 67 2.71 -3.81 -30.61
CA ALA A 67 1.88 -3.90 -31.79
C ALA A 67 0.79 -4.98 -31.61
N ALA A 68 1.13 -6.14 -31.06
CA ALA A 68 0.19 -7.23 -30.82
C ALA A 68 -0.93 -6.83 -29.83
N GLU A 69 -0.62 -6.04 -28.79
CA GLU A 69 -1.64 -5.53 -27.86
C GLU A 69 -2.57 -4.53 -28.53
N LEU A 70 -2.04 -3.61 -29.35
CA LEU A 70 -2.84 -2.68 -30.14
C LEU A 70 -3.76 -3.40 -31.12
N ASP A 71 -3.26 -4.43 -31.80
CA ASP A 71 -4.02 -5.26 -32.74
C ASP A 71 -5.10 -6.08 -32.01
N ALA A 72 -4.83 -6.50 -30.78
CA ALA A 72 -5.83 -7.13 -29.91
C ALA A 72 -6.90 -6.16 -29.40
N GLY A 73 -6.74 -4.85 -29.61
CA GLY A 73 -7.65 -3.82 -29.18
C GLY A 73 -7.34 -3.26 -27.80
N VAL A 74 -6.14 -3.52 -27.24
CA VAL A 74 -5.71 -2.88 -25.99
C VAL A 74 -5.38 -1.42 -26.27
N ARG A 75 -5.93 -0.51 -25.47
CA ARG A 75 -5.71 0.92 -25.58
C ARG A 75 -5.44 1.54 -24.19
N LEU A 76 -4.83 2.69 -24.13
CA LEU A 76 -4.73 3.48 -22.91
C LEU A 76 -5.96 4.40 -22.78
N ALA A 77 -6.79 4.17 -21.78
CA ALA A 77 -8.04 4.89 -21.59
C ALA A 77 -7.87 6.43 -21.56
N CYS A 78 -6.74 6.93 -21.07
CA CYS A 78 -6.44 8.36 -21.02
C CYS A 78 -6.08 8.95 -22.39
N MET A 79 -5.54 8.14 -23.32
CA MET A 79 -5.09 8.58 -24.65
C MET A 79 -6.10 8.27 -25.75
N ALA A 80 -6.71 7.09 -25.71
CA ALA A 80 -7.73 6.70 -26.69
C ALA A 80 -8.97 7.61 -26.60
N ARG A 81 -9.45 8.05 -27.76
CA ARG A 81 -10.66 8.88 -27.87
C ARG A 81 -11.74 8.15 -28.65
N ILE A 82 -12.97 8.28 -28.19
CA ILE A 82 -14.16 7.88 -28.94
C ILE A 82 -14.42 8.94 -30.00
N SER A 83 -14.56 8.54 -31.25
CA SER A 83 -14.74 9.41 -32.42
C SER A 83 -16.08 9.22 -33.11
N GLY A 84 -16.92 8.29 -32.63
CA GLY A 84 -18.22 7.99 -33.20
C GLY A 84 -19.13 7.23 -32.23
N PRO A 85 -20.36 6.90 -32.67
CA PRO A 85 -21.38 6.32 -31.79
C PRO A 85 -21.21 4.82 -31.51
N ASP A 86 -20.35 4.12 -32.23
CA ASP A 86 -20.24 2.67 -32.12
C ASP A 86 -18.88 2.25 -31.57
N ALA A 87 -18.83 2.07 -30.23
CA ALA A 87 -17.65 1.63 -29.55
C ALA A 87 -17.97 0.66 -28.42
N ASP A 88 -17.12 -0.36 -28.28
CA ASP A 88 -17.14 -1.34 -27.19
C ASP A 88 -15.91 -1.14 -26.32
N ILE A 89 -16.12 -0.92 -25.02
CA ILE A 89 -15.06 -0.74 -24.03
C ILE A 89 -15.18 -1.84 -22.98
N GLY A 90 -14.20 -2.72 -22.91
CA GLY A 90 -14.04 -3.72 -21.86
C GLY A 90 -13.00 -3.26 -20.82
N LEU A 91 -13.41 -3.18 -19.57
CA LEU A 91 -12.44 -3.05 -18.49
C LEU A 91 -11.80 -4.41 -18.20
N PRO A 92 -10.48 -4.48 -17.94
CA PRO A 92 -9.91 -5.69 -17.39
C PRO A 92 -10.69 -6.06 -16.13
N ARG A 93 -10.94 -7.35 -15.90
CA ARG A 93 -11.54 -7.79 -14.62
C ARG A 93 -10.67 -7.21 -13.50
N GLU A 94 -11.30 -6.63 -12.49
CA GLU A 94 -10.59 -6.22 -11.27
C GLU A 94 -9.81 -7.43 -10.77
N VAL A 95 -8.48 -7.34 -10.90
CA VAL A 95 -7.61 -8.36 -10.35
C VAL A 95 -7.59 -8.09 -8.84
N GLN A 96 -8.16 -8.99 -8.08
CA GLN A 96 -8.15 -8.92 -6.64
C GLN A 96 -6.70 -8.93 -6.17
N LEU A 97 -6.25 -7.83 -5.54
CA LEU A 97 -4.99 -7.83 -4.81
C LEU A 97 -5.04 -8.96 -3.79
N LEU A 98 -4.01 -9.79 -3.76
CA LEU A 98 -3.87 -10.82 -2.75
C LEU A 98 -3.58 -10.13 -1.42
N VAL A 99 -4.63 -9.90 -0.64
CA VAL A 99 -4.50 -9.50 0.76
C VAL A 99 -4.43 -10.77 1.58
N GLU A 100 -3.50 -10.80 2.52
CA GLU A 100 -3.43 -11.92 3.46
C GLU A 100 -4.77 -12.11 4.16
N THR A 101 -5.32 -13.32 4.06
CA THR A 101 -6.56 -13.68 4.72
C THR A 101 -6.35 -13.94 6.22
N GLY A 102 -5.09 -14.23 6.62
CA GLY A 102 -4.70 -14.48 8.00
C GLY A 102 -4.03 -13.27 8.64
N LEU A 103 -4.65 -12.68 9.65
CA LEU A 103 -4.00 -11.67 10.49
C LEU A 103 -3.17 -12.34 11.59
N PRO A 104 -2.05 -11.75 12.05
CA PRO A 104 -1.26 -12.25 13.16
C PRO A 104 -1.99 -12.03 14.50
N LEU A 105 -3.03 -12.82 14.76
CA LEU A 105 -3.94 -12.66 15.90
C LEU A 105 -3.57 -13.55 17.10
N HIS A 106 -2.30 -13.92 17.27
CA HIS A 106 -1.85 -14.76 18.39
C HIS A 106 -2.15 -14.19 19.78
N ARG A 107 -2.37 -12.86 19.86
CA ARG A 107 -2.74 -12.15 21.10
C ARG A 107 -4.26 -11.96 21.27
N LEU A 108 -5.07 -12.41 20.30
CA LEU A 108 -6.52 -12.16 20.29
C LEU A 108 -7.18 -12.79 21.50
N THR A 109 -7.98 -11.98 22.18
CA THR A 109 -8.94 -12.38 23.20
C THR A 109 -10.29 -11.81 22.88
N TRP A 110 -11.35 -12.44 23.36
CA TRP A 110 -12.71 -12.05 22.98
C TRP A 110 -13.42 -11.40 24.17
N GLU A 111 -13.32 -10.09 24.24
CA GLU A 111 -14.03 -9.21 25.17
C GLU A 111 -14.50 -7.97 24.38
N PRO A 112 -15.33 -8.17 23.32
CA PRO A 112 -15.70 -7.08 22.42
C PRO A 112 -16.55 -6.03 23.16
N TRP A 113 -16.36 -4.78 22.78
CA TRP A 113 -17.12 -3.66 23.31
C TRP A 113 -18.41 -3.36 22.52
N ALA A 114 -18.63 -4.08 21.41
CA ALA A 114 -19.83 -4.04 20.58
C ALA A 114 -20.38 -5.46 20.41
N ALA A 115 -21.63 -5.58 20.02
CA ALA A 115 -22.30 -6.85 19.73
C ALA A 115 -22.64 -6.99 18.24
N GLY A 116 -23.00 -8.19 17.80
CA GLY A 116 -23.38 -8.47 16.43
C GLY A 116 -22.17 -8.56 15.49
N LEU A 117 -22.22 -7.81 14.40
CA LEU A 117 -21.08 -7.74 13.47
C LEU A 117 -20.13 -6.61 13.86
N GLY A 118 -18.84 -6.84 13.62
CA GLY A 118 -17.80 -5.83 13.80
C GLY A 118 -16.96 -5.65 12.53
N GLY A 119 -16.43 -4.44 12.32
CA GLY A 119 -15.52 -4.12 11.22
C GLY A 119 -14.14 -3.72 11.72
N SER A 120 -13.05 -4.28 11.16
CA SER A 120 -11.72 -3.67 11.27
C SER A 120 -11.24 -3.27 9.88
N VAL A 121 -10.80 -2.02 9.73
CA VAL A 121 -10.42 -1.43 8.46
C VAL A 121 -9.06 -0.80 8.58
N ASP A 122 -8.22 -1.07 7.60
CA ASP A 122 -6.93 -0.41 7.40
C ASP A 122 -6.99 0.44 6.13
N ILE A 123 -6.79 1.75 6.28
CA ILE A 123 -6.76 2.71 5.18
C ILE A 123 -5.31 2.97 4.80
N GLY A 124 -4.74 2.07 3.99
CA GLY A 124 -3.43 2.31 3.39
C GLY A 124 -3.49 3.38 2.28
N THR A 125 -2.34 3.98 1.99
CA THR A 125 -2.20 4.95 0.89
C THR A 125 -2.60 4.33 -0.45
N THR A 126 -2.21 3.09 -0.71
CA THR A 126 -2.46 2.37 -1.98
C THR A 126 -3.64 1.40 -1.89
N THR A 127 -3.79 0.70 -0.77
CA THR A 127 -4.79 -0.36 -0.59
C THR A 127 -5.63 -0.11 0.65
N VAL A 128 -6.94 -0.27 0.53
CA VAL A 128 -7.87 -0.30 1.67
C VAL A 128 -8.25 -1.75 1.92
N ALA A 129 -8.03 -2.23 3.15
CA ALA A 129 -8.38 -3.59 3.58
C ALA A 129 -9.46 -3.54 4.66
N ALA A 130 -10.49 -4.36 4.53
CA ALA A 130 -11.59 -4.47 5.49
C ALA A 130 -11.82 -5.93 5.89
N TYR A 131 -12.03 -6.16 7.16
CA TYR A 131 -12.28 -7.47 7.75
C TYR A 131 -13.62 -7.41 8.51
N LEU A 132 -14.44 -8.42 8.29
CA LEU A 132 -15.73 -8.58 8.99
C LEU A 132 -15.63 -9.64 10.07
N TRP A 133 -16.16 -9.34 11.22
CA TRP A 133 -16.12 -10.17 12.42
C TRP A 133 -17.53 -10.47 12.92
N ASP A 134 -17.76 -11.69 13.34
CA ASP A 134 -18.91 -12.09 14.17
C ASP A 134 -18.44 -11.99 15.63
N LEU A 135 -18.78 -10.89 16.28
CA LEU A 135 -18.31 -10.60 17.65
C LEU A 135 -18.95 -11.55 18.67
N ASP A 136 -20.20 -11.94 18.45
CA ASP A 136 -20.93 -12.88 19.31
C ASP A 136 -20.44 -14.32 19.07
N GLY A 137 -20.24 -14.69 17.79
CA GLY A 137 -19.72 -15.99 17.37
C GLY A 137 -18.20 -16.14 17.47
N ARG A 138 -17.47 -15.06 17.83
CA ARG A 138 -16.02 -15.03 18.07
C ARG A 138 -15.18 -15.55 16.90
N ARG A 139 -15.46 -15.06 15.69
CA ARG A 139 -14.78 -15.50 14.47
C ARG A 139 -14.72 -14.40 13.41
N GLN A 140 -13.72 -14.50 12.56
CA GLN A 140 -13.65 -13.73 11.33
C GLN A 140 -14.61 -14.33 10.31
N LEU A 141 -15.41 -13.49 9.65
CA LEU A 141 -16.34 -13.90 8.60
C LEU A 141 -15.78 -13.73 7.20
N GLY A 142 -14.89 -12.76 7.01
CA GLY A 142 -14.27 -12.53 5.70
C GLY A 142 -13.34 -11.34 5.67
N VAL A 143 -12.66 -11.21 4.53
CA VAL A 143 -11.78 -10.11 4.19
C VAL A 143 -12.09 -9.62 2.78
N ALA A 144 -12.04 -8.32 2.59
CA ALA A 144 -12.13 -7.70 1.27
C ALA A 144 -11.17 -6.51 1.20
N SER A 145 -10.62 -6.28 0.02
CA SER A 145 -9.76 -5.16 -0.23
C SER A 145 -10.05 -4.54 -1.59
N CYS A 146 -9.62 -3.31 -1.75
CA CYS A 146 -9.57 -2.64 -3.04
C CYS A 146 -8.43 -1.61 -3.06
N LYS A 147 -8.09 -1.15 -4.25
CA LYS A 147 -7.18 -0.03 -4.41
C LYS A 147 -7.82 1.23 -3.80
N ASN A 148 -7.04 2.05 -3.10
CA ASN A 148 -7.55 3.27 -2.49
C ASN A 148 -8.02 4.26 -3.59
N PRO A 149 -9.33 4.56 -3.69
CA PRO A 149 -9.87 5.39 -4.77
C PRO A 149 -9.44 6.85 -4.71
N GLN A 150 -8.82 7.28 -3.61
CA GLN A 150 -8.25 8.62 -3.47
C GLN A 150 -7.03 8.84 -4.39
N GLU A 151 -6.41 7.75 -4.90
CA GLU A 151 -5.30 7.82 -5.86
C GLU A 151 -5.61 8.68 -7.10
N ARG A 152 -6.86 8.74 -7.53
CA ARG A 152 -7.31 9.61 -8.63
C ARG A 152 -7.13 11.10 -8.35
N LEU A 153 -7.04 11.50 -7.07
CA LEU A 153 -6.89 12.87 -6.59
C LEU A 153 -5.46 13.17 -6.18
N GLY A 154 -4.71 12.13 -5.78
CA GLY A 154 -3.32 12.18 -5.42
C GLY A 154 -2.75 10.76 -5.27
N ALA A 155 -1.59 10.50 -5.91
CA ALA A 155 -0.97 9.18 -5.93
C ALA A 155 -0.41 8.77 -4.56
N ASP A 156 0.02 9.75 -3.77
CA ASP A 156 0.65 9.61 -2.46
C ASP A 156 0.00 10.53 -1.41
N VAL A 157 0.50 10.47 -0.19
CA VAL A 157 0.01 11.28 0.94
C VAL A 157 0.13 12.77 0.63
N VAL A 158 1.29 13.22 0.17
CA VAL A 158 1.58 14.65 -0.06
C VAL A 158 0.63 15.21 -1.13
N SER A 159 0.50 14.54 -2.26
CA SER A 159 -0.38 14.97 -3.35
C SER A 159 -1.87 14.97 -2.95
N ARG A 160 -2.30 14.11 -2.00
CA ARG A 160 -3.67 14.16 -1.44
C ARG A 160 -3.86 15.33 -0.48
N LEU A 161 -2.86 15.62 0.34
CA LEU A 161 -2.88 16.80 1.19
C LEU A 161 -2.94 18.09 0.35
N ASP A 162 -2.14 18.18 -0.71
CA ASP A 162 -2.19 19.30 -1.66
C ASP A 162 -3.56 19.43 -2.33
N ALA A 163 -4.16 18.32 -2.76
CA ALA A 163 -5.50 18.32 -3.32
C ALA A 163 -6.55 18.79 -2.29
N SER A 164 -6.39 18.42 -1.01
CA SER A 164 -7.25 18.88 0.07
C SER A 164 -7.10 20.38 0.32
N LEU A 165 -5.87 20.90 0.36
CA LEU A 165 -5.57 22.35 0.46
C LEU A 165 -6.15 23.13 -0.73
N ALA A 166 -6.17 22.52 -1.90
CA ALA A 166 -6.81 23.07 -3.11
C ALA A 166 -8.36 22.97 -3.11
N GLY A 167 -8.98 22.65 -1.95
CA GLY A 167 -10.44 22.62 -1.79
C GLY A 167 -11.11 21.28 -2.16
N ARG A 168 -10.35 20.24 -2.48
CA ARG A 168 -10.88 18.91 -2.86
C ARG A 168 -10.99 17.93 -1.70
N GLY A 169 -10.85 18.37 -0.46
CA GLY A 169 -10.96 17.52 0.74
C GLY A 169 -12.28 16.77 0.84
N GLY A 170 -13.40 17.42 0.47
CA GLY A 170 -14.71 16.78 0.42
C GLY A 170 -14.82 15.63 -0.58
N GLU A 171 -14.15 15.73 -1.74
CA GLU A 171 -14.08 14.64 -2.72
C GLU A 171 -13.26 13.46 -2.19
N LEU A 172 -12.11 13.74 -1.57
CA LEU A 172 -11.24 12.74 -0.94
C LEU A 172 -12.01 11.97 0.15
N ARG A 173 -12.74 12.69 1.00
CA ARG A 173 -13.60 12.08 2.03
C ARG A 173 -14.68 11.20 1.42
N THR A 174 -15.41 11.70 0.44
CA THR A 174 -16.49 10.96 -0.22
C THR A 174 -15.97 9.67 -0.85
N CYS A 175 -14.79 9.71 -1.49
CA CYS A 175 -14.18 8.54 -2.10
C CYS A 175 -13.87 7.44 -1.09
N ILE A 176 -13.22 7.80 0.02
CA ILE A 176 -12.81 6.79 1.00
C ILE A 176 -14.00 6.25 1.78
N THR A 177 -14.96 7.09 2.14
CA THR A 177 -16.20 6.66 2.80
C THR A 177 -17.01 5.69 1.93
N ALA A 178 -17.17 6.01 0.63
CA ALA A 178 -17.86 5.14 -0.31
C ALA A 178 -17.13 3.79 -0.49
N CYS A 179 -15.80 3.80 -0.52
CA CYS A 179 -14.96 2.61 -0.59
C CYS A 179 -15.20 1.70 0.63
N ILE A 180 -15.08 2.23 1.84
CA ILE A 180 -15.27 1.48 3.08
C ILE A 180 -16.70 0.91 3.15
N ALA A 181 -17.71 1.71 2.80
CA ALA A 181 -19.10 1.28 2.77
C ALA A 181 -19.33 0.15 1.76
N GLU A 182 -18.69 0.17 0.58
CA GLU A 182 -18.83 -0.90 -0.41
C GLU A 182 -18.11 -2.19 0.01
N LEU A 183 -16.91 -2.10 0.60
CA LEU A 183 -16.22 -3.26 1.16
C LEU A 183 -17.07 -3.93 2.24
N ALA A 184 -17.63 -3.15 3.16
CA ALA A 184 -18.51 -3.64 4.20
C ALA A 184 -19.78 -4.32 3.61
N ARG A 185 -20.45 -3.67 2.63
CA ARG A 185 -21.62 -4.27 1.95
C ARG A 185 -21.26 -5.59 1.26
N ARG A 186 -20.12 -5.67 0.60
CA ARG A 186 -19.63 -6.89 -0.05
C ARG A 186 -19.45 -8.01 0.97
N LEU A 187 -18.77 -7.75 2.08
CA LEU A 187 -18.51 -8.72 3.14
C LEU A 187 -19.81 -9.17 3.82
N CYS A 188 -20.70 -8.24 4.14
CA CYS A 188 -22.01 -8.56 4.74
C CYS A 188 -22.86 -9.41 3.79
N ARG A 189 -22.90 -9.12 2.48
CA ARG A 189 -23.59 -9.98 1.49
C ARG A 189 -23.03 -11.40 1.45
N GLN A 190 -21.70 -11.55 1.49
CA GLN A 190 -21.05 -12.86 1.54
C GLN A 190 -21.39 -13.64 2.82
N ALA A 191 -21.57 -12.93 3.94
CA ALA A 191 -21.95 -13.49 5.23
C ALA A 191 -23.48 -13.70 5.36
N GLY A 192 -24.30 -13.29 4.39
CA GLY A 192 -25.76 -13.36 4.45
C GLY A 192 -26.38 -12.44 5.51
N ARG A 193 -25.71 -11.31 5.84
CA ARG A 193 -26.12 -10.38 6.90
C ARG A 193 -26.31 -8.96 6.32
N PRO A 194 -27.24 -8.17 6.83
CA PRO A 194 -27.37 -6.77 6.44
C PRO A 194 -26.22 -5.94 7.01
N VAL A 195 -25.82 -4.89 6.30
CA VAL A 195 -24.74 -3.98 6.74
C VAL A 195 -25.09 -3.20 8.01
N THR A 196 -26.39 -3.08 8.30
CA THR A 196 -26.92 -2.46 9.52
C THR A 196 -26.68 -3.28 10.80
N ASP A 197 -26.24 -4.54 10.66
CA ASP A 197 -25.87 -5.39 11.80
C ASP A 197 -24.45 -5.04 12.33
N ILE A 198 -23.68 -4.19 11.64
CA ILE A 198 -22.39 -3.73 12.13
C ILE A 198 -22.64 -2.78 13.31
N GLY A 199 -22.35 -3.27 14.53
CA GLY A 199 -22.54 -2.55 15.79
C GLY A 199 -21.31 -1.78 16.26
N GLY A 200 -20.11 -2.15 15.78
CA GLY A 200 -18.88 -1.49 16.12
C GLY A 200 -17.78 -1.68 15.09
N ALA A 201 -16.85 -0.74 15.02
CA ALA A 201 -15.71 -0.87 14.12
C ALA A 201 -14.47 -0.16 14.66
N VAL A 202 -13.30 -0.59 14.16
CA VAL A 202 -12.01 0.11 14.32
C VAL A 202 -11.47 0.43 12.94
N ILE A 203 -11.16 1.70 12.69
CA ILE A 203 -10.58 2.15 11.42
C ILE A 203 -9.22 2.76 11.71
N THR A 204 -8.17 2.12 11.20
CA THR A 204 -6.78 2.57 11.29
C THR A 204 -6.26 3.06 9.94
N GLY A 205 -5.08 3.63 9.94
CA GLY A 205 -4.35 4.14 8.80
C GLY A 205 -3.38 5.24 9.21
N ASN A 206 -2.60 5.75 8.26
CA ASN A 206 -1.72 6.87 8.57
C ASN A 206 -2.53 8.13 8.92
N THR A 207 -1.86 9.09 9.56
CA THR A 207 -2.53 10.30 10.08
C THR A 207 -3.31 11.05 9.00
N ALA A 208 -2.74 11.21 7.81
CA ALA A 208 -3.39 11.91 6.71
C ALA A 208 -4.67 11.19 6.25
N MET A 209 -4.66 9.86 6.18
CA MET A 209 -5.84 9.08 5.79
C MET A 209 -6.98 9.25 6.80
N LEU A 210 -6.67 9.29 8.09
CA LEU A 210 -7.68 9.53 9.12
C LEU A 210 -8.20 10.98 9.11
N TYR A 211 -7.33 11.99 8.85
CA TYR A 211 -7.77 13.38 8.65
C TYR A 211 -8.74 13.50 7.47
N LEU A 212 -8.41 12.88 6.35
CA LEU A 212 -9.25 12.88 5.15
C LEU A 212 -10.57 12.14 5.37
N LEU A 213 -10.57 11.02 6.09
CA LEU A 213 -11.79 10.30 6.47
C LEU A 213 -12.71 11.16 7.35
N ARG A 214 -12.15 11.83 8.34
CA ARG A 214 -12.89 12.73 9.24
C ARG A 214 -13.33 14.03 8.56
N GLY A 215 -12.66 14.40 7.46
CA GLY A 215 -12.85 15.69 6.79
C GLY A 215 -12.30 16.87 7.62
N LEU A 216 -11.21 16.63 8.34
CA LEU A 216 -10.50 17.66 9.12
C LEU A 216 -9.68 18.57 8.22
N ASP A 217 -9.40 19.78 8.70
CA ASP A 217 -8.43 20.67 8.08
C ASP A 217 -7.03 20.04 8.12
N VAL A 218 -6.41 19.96 6.95
CA VAL A 218 -5.09 19.32 6.79
C VAL A 218 -3.92 20.30 6.90
N HIS A 219 -4.16 21.60 7.10
CA HIS A 219 -3.12 22.63 7.12
C HIS A 219 -1.96 22.26 8.05
N ASP A 220 -2.28 21.81 9.26
CA ASP A 220 -1.28 21.53 10.29
C ASP A 220 -0.37 20.34 9.98
N ILE A 221 -0.87 19.36 9.18
CA ILE A 221 -0.09 18.19 8.80
C ILE A 221 0.53 18.32 7.40
N ALA A 222 0.04 19.25 6.58
CA ALA A 222 0.51 19.47 5.22
C ALA A 222 1.62 20.52 5.12
N LEU A 223 1.67 21.47 6.06
CA LEU A 223 2.61 22.58 6.06
C LEU A 223 3.50 22.56 7.30
N ALA A 224 4.74 23.04 7.14
CA ALA A 224 5.66 23.16 8.27
C ALA A 224 5.05 23.99 9.39
N PRO A 225 5.21 23.57 10.65
CA PRO A 225 6.10 22.54 11.18
C PRO A 225 5.50 21.11 11.25
N PHE A 226 4.51 20.75 10.44
CA PHE A 226 3.92 19.40 10.30
C PHE A 226 3.43 18.80 11.62
N GLN A 227 2.63 19.55 12.36
CA GLN A 227 2.13 19.14 13.68
C GLN A 227 0.68 18.70 13.64
N ALA A 228 0.41 17.41 13.86
CA ALA A 228 -0.95 16.92 14.01
C ALA A 228 -1.58 17.44 15.29
N ARG A 229 -2.51 18.41 15.21
CA ARG A 229 -3.29 18.92 16.35
C ARG A 229 -4.32 17.92 16.81
N HIS A 230 -4.89 17.15 15.88
CA HIS A 230 -5.84 16.09 16.18
C HIS A 230 -5.14 14.74 16.08
N ARG A 231 -4.99 14.04 17.20
CA ARG A 231 -4.26 12.76 17.27
C ARG A 231 -5.15 11.55 17.43
N PHE A 232 -6.47 11.71 17.32
CA PHE A 232 -7.45 10.62 17.47
C PHE A 232 -7.40 9.94 18.87
N GLY A 233 -7.66 8.64 18.93
CA GLY A 233 -7.89 7.92 20.18
C GLY A 233 -9.33 8.09 20.66
N GLU A 234 -10.29 8.21 19.74
CA GLU A 234 -11.68 8.59 19.99
C GLU A 234 -12.70 7.64 19.37
N TYR A 235 -13.86 7.60 19.96
CA TYR A 235 -15.03 6.93 19.40
C TYR A 235 -15.94 7.96 18.73
N VAL A 236 -16.28 7.72 17.47
CA VAL A 236 -17.20 8.56 16.69
C VAL A 236 -18.40 7.73 16.20
N PRO A 237 -19.61 8.31 16.07
CA PRO A 237 -20.72 7.65 15.39
C PRO A 237 -20.38 7.32 13.93
N ALA A 238 -20.73 6.12 13.45
CA ALA A 238 -20.55 5.74 12.06
C ALA A 238 -21.22 6.72 11.07
N SER A 239 -22.35 7.28 11.48
CA SER A 239 -23.09 8.30 10.72
C SER A 239 -22.31 9.58 10.48
N GLU A 240 -21.47 10.02 11.43
CA GLU A 240 -20.59 11.18 11.24
C GLU A 240 -19.52 10.93 10.18
N LEU A 241 -19.12 9.68 9.97
CA LEU A 241 -18.22 9.28 8.90
C LEU A 241 -18.96 9.04 7.57
N GLY A 242 -20.28 9.16 7.55
CA GLY A 242 -21.12 8.86 6.39
C GLY A 242 -21.22 7.37 6.08
N LEU A 243 -20.96 6.49 7.04
CA LEU A 243 -21.03 5.04 6.89
C LEU A 243 -22.44 4.54 7.21
N PRO A 244 -23.11 3.79 6.29
CA PRO A 244 -24.50 3.35 6.44
C PRO A 244 -24.59 2.04 7.27
N TRP A 245 -23.98 2.05 8.47
CA TRP A 245 -23.96 0.92 9.40
C TRP A 245 -25.07 1.01 10.44
N GLY A 246 -25.03 0.20 11.47
CA GLY A 246 -26.07 0.26 12.54
C GLY A 246 -26.25 1.66 13.09
N ALA A 247 -27.46 2.02 13.47
CA ALA A 247 -27.80 3.38 13.93
C ALA A 247 -26.94 3.82 15.13
N ASP A 248 -26.67 2.88 16.04
CA ASP A 248 -25.85 3.10 17.24
C ASP A 248 -24.39 2.67 17.04
N CYS A 249 -23.98 2.35 15.80
CA CYS A 249 -22.63 1.90 15.50
C CYS A 249 -21.62 2.99 15.81
N ARG A 250 -20.64 2.63 16.64
CA ARG A 250 -19.49 3.49 16.96
C ARG A 250 -18.25 2.98 16.24
N VAL A 251 -17.44 3.92 15.79
CA VAL A 251 -16.15 3.65 15.17
C VAL A 251 -15.05 4.19 16.09
N TYR A 252 -14.14 3.32 16.49
CA TYR A 252 -12.94 3.74 17.18
C TYR A 252 -11.87 4.10 16.13
N LEU A 253 -11.32 5.29 16.25
CA LEU A 253 -10.18 5.77 15.48
C LEU A 253 -8.97 5.77 16.42
N PRO A 254 -8.01 4.84 16.25
CA PRO A 254 -6.87 4.70 17.16
C PRO A 254 -5.96 5.94 17.14
N PRO A 255 -5.18 6.19 18.20
CA PRO A 255 -4.34 7.38 18.28
C PRO A 255 -3.15 7.32 17.31
N CYS A 256 -2.85 8.47 16.72
CA CYS A 256 -1.64 8.74 15.94
C CYS A 256 -0.55 9.32 16.83
N ILE A 257 0.72 9.11 16.45
CA ILE A 257 1.89 9.64 17.15
C ILE A 257 2.21 11.07 16.66
N SER A 258 2.21 11.25 15.33
CA SER A 258 2.55 12.54 14.69
C SER A 258 1.82 12.73 13.36
N ALA A 259 2.19 13.77 12.61
CA ALA A 259 1.67 14.01 11.26
C ALA A 259 1.98 12.86 10.28
N TYR A 260 3.12 12.19 10.46
CA TYR A 260 3.62 11.17 9.55
C TYR A 260 3.76 9.78 10.17
N VAL A 261 3.51 9.62 11.48
CA VAL A 261 3.45 8.31 12.14
C VAL A 261 2.04 8.13 12.69
N GLY A 262 1.27 7.32 12.02
CA GLY A 262 -0.17 7.21 12.19
C GLY A 262 -0.62 6.09 13.12
N ALA A 263 -1.93 5.84 13.04
CA ALA A 263 -2.58 4.78 13.79
C ALA A 263 -2.25 3.38 13.26
N ASP A 264 -1.81 3.26 12.02
CA ASP A 264 -1.24 2.05 11.43
C ASP A 264 -0.05 1.54 12.25
N ILE A 265 0.89 2.42 12.61
CA ILE A 265 2.06 2.09 13.43
C ILE A 265 1.68 1.77 14.86
N THR A 266 0.79 2.55 15.50
CA THR A 266 0.36 2.25 16.86
C THR A 266 -0.39 0.91 16.94
N CYS A 267 -1.25 0.62 15.98
CA CYS A 267 -1.91 -0.68 15.83
C CYS A 267 -0.92 -1.80 15.51
N GLY A 268 0.05 -1.55 14.64
CA GLY A 268 1.10 -2.51 14.30
C GLY A 268 1.94 -2.91 15.51
N LEU A 269 2.40 -1.94 16.29
CA LEU A 269 3.13 -2.17 17.54
C LEU A 269 2.29 -2.96 18.56
N LEU A 270 1.00 -2.64 18.67
CA LEU A 270 0.06 -3.38 19.50
C LEU A 270 -0.05 -4.85 19.04
N ALA A 271 -0.25 -5.08 17.76
CA ALA A 271 -0.38 -6.44 17.21
C ALA A 271 0.88 -7.28 17.43
N CYS A 272 2.05 -6.68 17.28
CA CYS A 272 3.34 -7.31 17.48
C CYS A 272 3.67 -7.55 18.97
N GLY A 273 2.92 -6.95 19.91
CA GLY A 273 3.21 -7.05 21.33
C GLY A 273 4.47 -6.30 21.72
N ALA A 274 4.68 -5.11 21.17
CA ALA A 274 5.93 -4.36 21.32
C ALA A 274 6.32 -4.14 22.80
N LEU A 275 5.36 -3.81 23.68
CA LEU A 275 5.65 -3.61 25.12
C LEU A 275 6.02 -4.90 25.88
N GLN A 276 5.82 -6.06 25.28
CA GLN A 276 6.17 -7.37 25.84
C GLN A 276 7.42 -7.99 25.18
N ALA A 277 8.11 -7.25 24.32
CA ALA A 277 9.32 -7.75 23.66
C ALA A 277 10.48 -7.97 24.66
N ASP A 278 11.21 -9.07 24.49
CA ASP A 278 12.33 -9.47 25.37
C ASP A 278 13.62 -8.69 25.06
N GLY A 279 13.53 -7.41 24.70
CA GLY A 279 14.67 -6.54 24.38
C GLY A 279 14.35 -5.56 23.25
N PRO A 280 15.39 -4.90 22.70
CA PRO A 280 15.19 -3.98 21.60
C PRO A 280 14.51 -4.66 20.41
N ALA A 281 13.46 -4.01 19.88
CA ALA A 281 12.66 -4.56 18.79
C ALA A 281 12.29 -3.47 17.79
N LEU A 282 12.34 -3.78 16.52
CA LEU A 282 12.03 -2.88 15.40
C LEU A 282 10.76 -3.34 14.69
N LEU A 283 9.80 -2.44 14.53
CA LEU A 283 8.73 -2.57 13.53
C LEU A 283 9.11 -1.73 12.31
N ALA A 284 9.11 -2.32 11.14
CA ALA A 284 9.25 -1.63 9.86
C ALA A 284 8.04 -1.97 8.98
N ASP A 285 7.20 -0.99 8.72
CA ASP A 285 6.12 -1.08 7.75
C ASP A 285 6.59 -0.46 6.44
N VAL A 286 6.81 -1.33 5.44
CA VAL A 286 7.39 -0.93 4.16
C VAL A 286 6.31 -0.93 3.09
N GLY A 287 5.88 0.27 2.73
CA GLY A 287 4.91 0.54 1.67
C GLY A 287 5.37 1.71 0.78
N THR A 288 4.44 2.56 0.38
CA THR A 288 4.71 3.84 -0.30
C THR A 288 5.52 4.78 0.60
N ASN A 289 5.21 4.76 1.91
CA ASN A 289 6.08 5.31 2.95
C ASN A 289 6.79 4.14 3.65
N GLY A 290 7.90 4.44 4.30
CA GLY A 290 8.56 3.53 5.23
C GLY A 290 8.37 4.07 6.64
N GLU A 291 7.34 3.61 7.33
CA GLU A 291 7.13 3.94 8.73
C GLU A 291 7.84 2.93 9.62
N MET A 292 8.65 3.41 10.56
CA MET A 292 9.46 2.56 11.41
C MET A 292 9.36 2.96 12.87
N ALA A 293 9.46 1.96 13.77
CA ALA A 293 9.41 2.18 15.21
C ALA A 293 10.38 1.21 15.92
N LEU A 294 11.37 1.76 16.62
CA LEU A 294 12.38 1.03 17.39
C LEU A 294 12.11 1.15 18.88
N LEU A 295 11.78 0.04 19.52
CA LEU A 295 11.64 -0.04 20.97
C LEU A 295 13.02 -0.27 21.62
N SER A 296 13.39 0.61 22.54
CA SER A 296 14.61 0.46 23.35
C SER A 296 14.42 1.13 24.71
N GLY A 297 14.75 0.44 25.80
CA GLY A 297 14.75 1.02 27.15
C GLY A 297 13.41 1.63 27.58
N GLY A 298 12.29 1.11 27.11
CA GLY A 298 10.94 1.62 27.40
C GLY A 298 10.53 2.86 26.58
N THR A 299 11.37 3.32 25.66
CA THR A 299 11.07 4.37 24.68
C THR A 299 10.87 3.75 23.30
N ILE A 300 9.92 4.26 22.52
CA ILE A 300 9.67 3.85 21.13
C ILE A 300 10.07 5.03 20.24
N TYR A 301 11.19 4.89 19.53
CA TYR A 301 11.66 5.87 18.56
C TYR A 301 10.98 5.61 17.23
N CYS A 302 10.23 6.58 16.71
CA CYS A 302 9.45 6.43 15.49
C CYS A 302 9.91 7.41 14.42
N CYS A 303 9.98 6.96 13.19
CA CYS A 303 10.21 7.82 12.03
C CYS A 303 9.34 7.41 10.85
N ALA A 304 9.24 8.30 9.88
CA ALA A 304 8.63 8.03 8.58
C ALA A 304 9.55 8.55 7.48
N THR A 305 9.78 7.73 6.47
CA THR A 305 10.57 8.09 5.30
C THR A 305 9.76 7.97 4.02
N ALA A 306 10.06 8.81 3.04
CA ALA A 306 9.47 8.74 1.71
C ALA A 306 10.20 7.68 0.85
N ALA A 307 9.96 6.39 1.12
CA ALA A 307 10.53 5.30 0.35
C ALA A 307 10.08 5.32 -1.12
N GLY A 308 8.89 5.87 -1.39
CA GLY A 308 8.29 5.86 -2.71
C GLY A 308 7.63 4.51 -3.04
N PRO A 309 6.77 4.46 -4.07
CA PRO A 309 5.92 3.32 -4.32
C PRO A 309 6.58 2.18 -5.13
N ALA A 310 7.91 2.13 -5.21
CA ALA A 310 8.64 1.13 -6.01
C ALA A 310 8.33 -0.31 -5.56
N PHE A 311 8.27 -0.55 -4.25
CA PHE A 311 7.91 -1.86 -3.68
C PHE A 311 6.44 -2.24 -3.88
N GLU A 312 5.58 -1.30 -4.26
CA GLU A 312 4.20 -1.56 -4.69
C GLU A 312 4.09 -1.72 -6.23
N GLY A 313 5.22 -1.75 -6.93
CA GLY A 313 5.32 -1.89 -8.38
C GLY A 313 4.94 -0.62 -9.16
N VAL A 314 4.80 0.52 -8.48
CA VAL A 314 4.54 1.80 -9.14
C VAL A 314 5.86 2.49 -9.45
N GLY A 315 6.00 3.02 -10.67
CA GLY A 315 7.27 3.60 -11.14
C GLY A 315 8.24 2.55 -11.70
N ILE A 316 7.98 1.26 -11.55
CA ILE A 316 8.72 0.15 -12.16
C ILE A 316 8.08 -0.21 -13.51
N SER A 317 8.90 -0.38 -14.53
CA SER A 317 8.45 -0.54 -15.92
C SER A 317 7.49 -1.71 -16.13
N CYS A 318 7.82 -2.86 -15.54
CA CYS A 318 6.98 -4.06 -15.53
C CYS A 318 6.30 -4.30 -14.17
N GLY A 319 6.29 -3.28 -13.29
CA GLY A 319 5.82 -3.40 -11.91
C GLY A 319 4.30 -3.55 -11.79
N SER A 320 3.86 -4.31 -10.81
CA SER A 320 2.46 -4.45 -10.38
C SER A 320 2.40 -4.77 -8.88
N GLY A 321 1.19 -4.72 -8.31
CA GLY A 321 0.96 -5.37 -7.02
C GLY A 321 1.07 -6.89 -7.12
N ALA A 322 0.92 -7.59 -6.01
CA ALA A 322 0.88 -9.05 -5.96
C ALA A 322 -0.44 -9.57 -6.56
N VAL A 323 -0.42 -9.88 -7.85
CA VAL A 323 -1.57 -10.30 -8.65
C VAL A 323 -1.23 -11.54 -9.47
N PRO A 324 -2.20 -12.37 -9.90
CA PRO A 324 -1.94 -13.50 -10.77
C PRO A 324 -1.18 -13.08 -12.04
N GLY A 325 -0.08 -13.77 -12.33
CA GLY A 325 0.83 -13.43 -13.43
C GLY A 325 1.99 -12.52 -13.04
N ALA A 326 2.04 -11.99 -11.81
CA ALA A 326 3.21 -11.28 -11.31
C ALA A 326 4.30 -12.27 -10.84
N ILE A 327 5.55 -11.93 -11.13
CA ILE A 327 6.71 -12.59 -10.51
C ILE A 327 6.80 -12.11 -9.07
N ASP A 328 6.77 -13.00 -8.10
CA ASP A 328 6.85 -12.69 -6.67
C ASP A 328 8.09 -13.25 -5.98
N ALA A 329 8.85 -14.11 -6.65
CA ALA A 329 10.16 -14.56 -6.20
C ALA A 329 11.11 -14.80 -7.38
N VAL A 330 12.39 -14.51 -7.16
CA VAL A 330 13.47 -14.76 -8.12
C VAL A 330 14.65 -15.37 -7.37
N THR A 331 15.15 -16.50 -7.85
CA THR A 331 16.31 -17.20 -7.26
C THR A 331 17.33 -17.51 -8.34
N VAL A 332 18.56 -17.81 -7.93
CA VAL A 332 19.62 -18.29 -8.80
C VAL A 332 19.79 -19.80 -8.60
N SER A 333 19.72 -20.58 -9.65
CA SER A 333 20.02 -22.01 -9.65
C SER A 333 20.82 -22.36 -10.91
N ASP A 334 21.91 -23.08 -10.73
CA ASP A 334 22.82 -23.49 -11.83
C ASP A 334 23.29 -22.31 -12.70
N GLY A 335 23.55 -21.15 -12.08
CA GLY A 335 23.99 -19.93 -12.78
C GLY A 335 22.91 -19.26 -13.62
N ALA A 336 21.63 -19.62 -13.45
CA ALA A 336 20.51 -19.05 -14.18
C ALA A 336 19.38 -18.57 -13.24
N LEU A 337 18.64 -17.55 -13.69
CA LEU A 337 17.47 -17.05 -12.96
C LEU A 337 16.33 -18.10 -13.02
N ARG A 338 15.70 -18.29 -11.87
CA ARG A 338 14.44 -19.04 -11.71
C ARG A 338 13.40 -18.10 -11.13
N VAL A 339 12.26 -17.99 -11.77
CA VAL A 339 11.16 -17.12 -11.34
C VAL A 339 9.97 -17.93 -10.87
N HIS A 340 9.36 -17.49 -9.78
CA HIS A 340 8.04 -17.96 -9.38
C HIS A 340 6.99 -16.93 -9.83
N VAL A 341 5.85 -17.42 -10.35
CA VAL A 341 4.76 -16.59 -10.86
C VAL A 341 3.50 -16.88 -10.07
N ILE A 342 2.88 -15.88 -9.50
CA ILE A 342 1.63 -15.99 -8.75
C ILE A 342 0.55 -16.61 -9.65
N GLY A 343 -0.06 -17.70 -9.18
CA GLY A 343 -1.09 -18.42 -9.92
C GLY A 343 -0.57 -19.28 -11.07
N GLY A 344 0.74 -19.35 -11.27
CA GLY A 344 1.37 -20.12 -12.35
C GLY A 344 1.22 -19.47 -13.73
N GLY A 345 1.75 -20.16 -14.77
CA GLY A 345 1.67 -19.70 -16.16
C GLY A 345 2.73 -18.68 -16.55
N ALA A 346 2.46 -17.91 -17.61
CA ALA A 346 3.41 -16.93 -18.14
C ALA A 346 3.50 -15.70 -17.23
N ALA A 347 4.72 -15.23 -16.98
CA ALA A 347 4.96 -13.98 -16.28
C ALA A 347 4.44 -12.79 -17.11
N ARG A 348 3.82 -11.81 -16.44
CA ARG A 348 3.26 -10.60 -17.06
C ARG A 348 3.76 -9.33 -16.41
N SER A 349 4.21 -9.40 -15.17
CA SER A 349 4.64 -8.27 -14.35
C SER A 349 5.54 -8.75 -13.23
N LEU A 350 6.00 -7.81 -12.40
CA LEU A 350 6.89 -8.01 -11.27
C LEU A 350 6.30 -7.30 -10.05
N CYS A 351 6.07 -8.00 -8.95
CA CYS A 351 5.65 -7.35 -7.71
C CYS A 351 6.86 -6.98 -6.84
N GLY A 352 6.62 -6.31 -5.72
CA GLY A 352 7.71 -5.77 -4.88
C GLY A 352 8.68 -6.82 -4.35
N SER A 353 8.18 -7.97 -3.86
CA SER A 353 9.04 -9.07 -3.39
C SER A 353 9.88 -9.63 -4.54
N GLY A 354 9.26 -9.86 -5.70
CA GLY A 354 9.98 -10.27 -6.90
C GLY A 354 11.00 -9.23 -7.37
N LEU A 355 10.74 -7.92 -7.21
CA LEU A 355 11.70 -6.85 -7.53
C LEU A 355 12.94 -6.94 -6.63
N LEU A 356 12.74 -7.09 -5.34
CA LEU A 356 13.84 -7.23 -4.38
C LEU A 356 14.70 -8.45 -4.70
N ASP A 357 14.07 -9.61 -4.88
CA ASP A 357 14.75 -10.85 -5.21
C ASP A 357 15.46 -10.77 -6.57
N ALA A 358 14.83 -10.13 -7.56
CA ALA A 358 15.44 -9.94 -8.88
C ALA A 358 16.73 -9.11 -8.80
N VAL A 359 16.73 -8.01 -8.03
CA VAL A 359 17.93 -7.19 -7.83
C VAL A 359 19.03 -7.99 -7.12
N ALA A 360 18.69 -8.73 -6.07
CA ALA A 360 19.63 -9.60 -5.36
C ALA A 360 20.21 -10.69 -6.27
N ALA A 361 19.36 -11.37 -7.05
CA ALA A 361 19.77 -12.41 -7.99
C ALA A 361 20.64 -11.88 -9.15
N LEU A 362 20.32 -10.71 -9.68
CA LEU A 362 21.09 -10.08 -10.75
C LEU A 362 22.49 -9.64 -10.26
N ARG A 363 22.59 -9.18 -9.00
CA ARG A 363 23.88 -8.91 -8.36
C ARG A 363 24.68 -10.20 -8.16
N GLN A 364 24.05 -11.24 -7.66
CA GLN A 364 24.69 -12.55 -7.47
C GLN A 364 25.26 -13.12 -8.78
N LEU A 365 24.64 -12.82 -9.91
CA LEU A 365 25.10 -13.21 -11.27
C LEU A 365 26.08 -12.19 -11.90
N GLU A 366 26.49 -11.15 -11.17
CA GLU A 366 27.37 -10.06 -11.66
C GLU A 366 26.82 -9.33 -12.90
N LEU A 367 25.51 -9.39 -13.12
CA LEU A 367 24.81 -8.66 -14.19
C LEU A 367 24.44 -7.23 -13.78
N LEU A 368 24.52 -6.95 -12.48
CA LEU A 368 24.21 -5.67 -11.86
C LEU A 368 25.29 -5.36 -10.81
N GLU A 369 25.97 -4.23 -10.96
CA GLU A 369 26.98 -3.78 -10.01
C GLU A 369 26.37 -3.16 -8.75
N ASP A 370 27.17 -3.02 -7.68
CA ASP A 370 26.79 -2.34 -6.44
C ASP A 370 26.34 -0.89 -6.69
N SER A 371 26.95 -0.22 -7.62
CA SER A 371 26.59 1.14 -8.07
C SER A 371 25.18 1.23 -8.71
N GLY A 372 24.58 0.09 -9.04
CA GLY A 372 23.37 0.01 -9.86
C GLY A 372 23.68 0.07 -11.37
N PHE A 373 24.95 0.06 -11.76
CA PHE A 373 25.33 0.02 -13.17
C PHE A 373 25.03 -1.36 -13.77
N MET A 374 24.51 -1.36 -14.99
CA MET A 374 24.26 -2.54 -15.81
C MET A 374 24.71 -2.24 -17.24
N GLU A 375 25.42 -3.18 -17.88
CA GLU A 375 25.91 -3.02 -19.25
C GLU A 375 24.75 -2.95 -20.24
N ALA A 376 23.79 -3.86 -20.12
CA ALA A 376 22.59 -3.90 -20.95
C ALA A 376 21.58 -2.81 -20.60
N ASP A 377 20.79 -2.35 -21.57
CA ASP A 377 19.69 -1.40 -21.31
C ASP A 377 18.51 -2.02 -20.55
N ALA A 378 18.39 -3.34 -20.62
CA ALA A 378 17.37 -4.12 -19.93
C ALA A 378 17.90 -5.48 -19.50
N LEU A 379 17.59 -5.91 -18.28
CA LEU A 379 17.90 -7.23 -17.74
C LEU A 379 16.64 -8.09 -17.75
N PRO A 380 16.57 -9.10 -18.65
CA PRO A 380 15.38 -9.95 -18.77
C PRO A 380 15.24 -10.89 -17.56
N LEU A 381 14.05 -10.98 -17.00
CA LEU A 381 13.66 -11.92 -15.93
C LEU A 381 12.84 -13.10 -16.50
N ALA A 382 11.95 -12.80 -17.44
CA ALA A 382 11.12 -13.77 -18.15
C ALA A 382 10.71 -13.16 -19.50
N PRO A 383 10.15 -13.95 -20.45
CA PRO A 383 9.63 -13.41 -21.69
C PRO A 383 8.65 -12.26 -21.47
N GLY A 384 9.00 -11.07 -21.96
CA GLY A 384 8.19 -9.85 -21.79
C GLY A 384 8.30 -9.12 -20.45
N VAL A 385 9.09 -9.62 -19.51
CA VAL A 385 9.34 -8.99 -18.20
C VAL A 385 10.83 -8.74 -18.01
N ALA A 386 11.22 -7.48 -17.88
CA ALA A 386 12.62 -7.08 -17.71
C ALA A 386 12.74 -5.85 -16.80
N LEU A 387 13.87 -5.72 -16.11
CA LEU A 387 14.25 -4.53 -15.37
C LEU A 387 15.07 -3.58 -16.25
N LEU A 388 14.74 -2.31 -16.20
CA LEU A 388 15.45 -1.24 -16.91
C LEU A 388 16.30 -0.44 -15.91
N ARG A 389 17.29 0.31 -16.40
CA ARG A 389 18.17 1.19 -15.58
C ARG A 389 17.37 2.12 -14.65
N ARG A 390 16.27 2.69 -15.15
CA ARG A 390 15.41 3.55 -14.33
C ARG A 390 14.71 2.81 -13.19
N ASP A 391 14.42 1.52 -13.37
CA ASP A 391 13.78 0.69 -12.34
C ASP A 391 14.79 0.40 -11.21
N ILE A 392 16.04 0.14 -11.57
CA ILE A 392 17.14 0.00 -10.60
C ILE A 392 17.31 1.28 -9.79
N ARG A 393 17.26 2.45 -10.44
CA ARG A 393 17.37 3.73 -9.72
C ARG A 393 16.20 3.97 -8.77
N ALA A 394 14.97 3.64 -9.18
CA ALA A 394 13.79 3.73 -8.31
C ALA A 394 13.92 2.79 -7.10
N PHE A 395 14.45 1.58 -7.32
CA PHE A 395 14.72 0.61 -6.26
C PHE A 395 15.80 1.12 -5.30
N GLN A 396 16.93 1.66 -5.79
CA GLN A 396 18.00 2.22 -4.96
C GLN A 396 17.48 3.30 -4.02
N LEU A 397 16.68 4.24 -4.51
CA LEU A 397 16.09 5.31 -3.71
C LEU A 397 15.17 4.75 -2.61
N ALA A 398 14.33 3.77 -2.96
CA ALA A 398 13.39 3.18 -2.01
C ALA A 398 14.09 2.39 -0.90
N LYS A 399 15.06 1.54 -1.26
CA LYS A 399 15.77 0.72 -0.27
C LYS A 399 16.68 1.57 0.62
N SER A 400 17.34 2.59 0.05
CA SER A 400 18.19 3.52 0.78
C SER A 400 17.38 4.28 1.86
N ALA A 401 16.17 4.75 1.52
CA ALA A 401 15.29 5.42 2.47
C ALA A 401 14.94 4.52 3.68
N VAL A 402 14.71 3.23 3.44
CA VAL A 402 14.41 2.27 4.51
C VAL A 402 15.66 2.01 5.37
N CYS A 403 16.81 1.69 4.76
CA CYS A 403 18.05 1.39 5.49
C CYS A 403 18.51 2.58 6.33
N ALA A 404 18.62 3.76 5.72
CA ALA A 404 19.00 4.99 6.41
C ALA A 404 18.05 5.35 7.56
N GLY A 405 16.75 5.09 7.41
CA GLY A 405 15.78 5.26 8.50
C GLY A 405 16.04 4.31 9.66
N VAL A 406 16.34 3.04 9.40
CA VAL A 406 16.72 2.05 10.43
C VAL A 406 18.00 2.48 11.14
N ASP A 407 19.05 2.84 10.39
CA ASP A 407 20.33 3.28 10.96
C ASP A 407 20.18 4.53 11.83
N THR A 408 19.35 5.50 11.39
CA THR A 408 19.07 6.70 12.17
C THR A 408 18.37 6.37 13.49
N LEU A 409 17.41 5.44 13.48
CA LEU A 409 16.75 4.99 14.72
C LEU A 409 17.72 4.27 15.66
N LEU A 410 18.56 3.39 15.13
CA LEU A 410 19.61 2.71 15.90
C LEU A 410 20.58 3.71 16.53
N HIS A 411 21.09 4.67 15.75
CA HIS A 411 21.96 5.72 16.23
C HIS A 411 21.28 6.57 17.33
N THR A 412 20.04 6.99 17.12
CA THR A 412 19.27 7.79 18.09
C THR A 412 19.03 7.04 19.40
N ALA A 413 18.81 5.71 19.32
CA ALA A 413 18.62 4.86 20.50
C ALA A 413 19.95 4.44 21.15
N GLY A 414 21.11 4.76 20.56
CA GLY A 414 22.41 4.33 21.02
C GLY A 414 22.62 2.82 20.92
N LEU A 415 22.01 2.17 19.94
CA LEU A 415 22.08 0.74 19.69
C LEU A 415 22.89 0.43 18.43
N ARG A 416 23.50 -0.77 18.43
CA ARG A 416 24.03 -1.39 17.21
C ARG A 416 23.04 -2.42 16.69
N ALA A 417 23.06 -2.69 15.38
CA ALA A 417 22.15 -3.63 14.74
C ALA A 417 22.09 -5.03 15.41
N PRO A 418 23.20 -5.67 15.85
CA PRO A 418 23.13 -6.98 16.52
C PRO A 418 22.41 -6.99 17.89
N GLU A 419 22.15 -5.82 18.47
CA GLU A 419 21.49 -5.70 19.77
C GLU A 419 19.97 -5.80 19.63
N VAL A 420 19.41 -5.59 18.42
CA VAL A 420 17.99 -5.75 18.12
C VAL A 420 17.62 -7.24 18.08
N LYS A 421 16.69 -7.63 18.93
CA LYS A 421 16.30 -9.04 19.12
C LYS A 421 15.21 -9.51 18.17
N THR A 422 14.37 -8.57 17.72
CA THR A 422 13.26 -8.88 16.83
C THR A 422 13.05 -7.74 15.86
N VAL A 423 12.85 -8.08 14.58
CA VAL A 423 12.45 -7.15 13.53
C VAL A 423 11.12 -7.63 12.97
N TRP A 424 10.05 -6.91 13.24
CA TRP A 424 8.75 -7.14 12.63
C TRP A 424 8.68 -6.40 11.31
N LEU A 425 8.54 -7.15 10.24
CA LEU A 425 8.41 -6.58 8.90
C LEU A 425 6.94 -6.63 8.47
N ALA A 426 6.31 -5.48 8.45
CA ALA A 426 4.90 -5.29 8.13
C ALA A 426 4.69 -4.77 6.71
N GLY A 427 3.41 -4.63 6.32
CA GLY A 427 2.98 -4.17 5.02
C GLY A 427 2.80 -5.28 4.00
N GLY A 428 2.06 -4.99 2.93
CA GLY A 428 1.75 -5.99 1.89
C GLY A 428 2.97 -6.51 1.13
N PHE A 429 4.03 -5.72 1.05
CA PHE A 429 5.33 -6.12 0.52
C PHE A 429 6.09 -6.99 1.53
N GLY A 430 6.11 -6.58 2.81
CA GLY A 430 6.87 -7.23 3.87
C GLY A 430 6.52 -8.71 4.10
N CYS A 431 5.28 -9.11 3.85
CA CYS A 431 4.81 -10.48 4.08
C CYS A 431 5.49 -11.55 3.21
N ARG A 432 5.97 -11.18 2.04
CA ARG A 432 6.53 -12.11 1.04
C ARG A 432 8.00 -11.83 0.75
N LEU A 433 8.58 -10.89 1.46
CA LEU A 433 9.96 -10.52 1.33
C LEU A 433 10.85 -11.62 1.91
N LEU A 434 11.90 -12.00 1.19
CA LEU A 434 12.96 -12.85 1.69
C LEU A 434 13.97 -11.99 2.47
N PRO A 435 14.13 -12.20 3.78
CA PRO A 435 15.05 -11.39 4.60
C PRO A 435 16.49 -11.42 4.06
N GLU A 436 16.92 -12.55 3.52
CA GLU A 436 18.23 -12.74 2.92
C GLU A 436 18.44 -11.80 1.72
N SER A 437 17.41 -11.67 0.85
CA SER A 437 17.45 -10.74 -0.28
C SER A 437 17.52 -9.29 0.20
N ALA A 438 16.81 -8.93 1.27
CA ALA A 438 16.85 -7.59 1.84
C ALA A 438 18.22 -7.23 2.41
N GLY A 439 18.89 -8.17 3.08
CA GLY A 439 20.27 -8.00 3.54
C GLY A 439 21.25 -7.89 2.38
N ALA A 440 21.17 -8.79 1.40
CA ALA A 440 22.09 -8.87 0.26
C ALA A 440 22.12 -7.58 -0.58
N VAL A 441 21.01 -6.83 -0.68
CA VAL A 441 20.95 -5.55 -1.40
C VAL A 441 21.11 -4.33 -0.50
N GLY A 442 21.33 -4.52 0.82
CA GLY A 442 21.48 -3.44 1.78
C GLY A 442 20.18 -2.66 2.02
N MET A 443 19.02 -3.31 1.94
CA MET A 443 17.75 -2.70 2.35
C MET A 443 17.60 -2.74 3.88
N LEU A 444 18.14 -3.78 4.51
CA LEU A 444 18.25 -3.93 5.96
C LEU A 444 19.71 -4.21 6.31
N PRO A 445 20.25 -3.66 7.41
CA PRO A 445 21.54 -4.07 7.96
C PRO A 445 21.62 -5.59 8.12
N LEU A 446 22.68 -6.20 7.61
CA LEU A 446 22.85 -7.66 7.57
C LEU A 446 22.69 -8.33 8.95
N PRO A 447 23.17 -7.74 10.07
CA PRO A 447 22.98 -8.33 11.40
C PRO A 447 21.52 -8.41 11.85
N LEU A 448 20.60 -7.66 11.25
CA LEU A 448 19.16 -7.72 11.55
C LEU A 448 18.45 -8.90 10.89
N VAL A 449 18.98 -9.39 9.76
CA VAL A 449 18.35 -10.43 8.92
C VAL A 449 17.90 -11.67 9.71
N PRO A 450 18.70 -12.25 10.61
CA PRO A 450 18.27 -13.43 11.39
C PRO A 450 17.10 -13.15 12.34
N SER A 451 16.89 -11.89 12.70
CA SER A 451 15.86 -11.45 13.66
C SER A 451 14.53 -11.07 12.96
N VAL A 452 14.49 -11.08 11.62
CA VAL A 452 13.31 -10.68 10.83
C VAL A 452 12.16 -11.68 11.00
N ARG A 453 10.99 -11.14 11.24
CA ARG A 453 9.71 -11.85 11.35
C ARG A 453 8.68 -11.12 10.49
N PRO A 454 8.27 -11.69 9.35
CA PRO A 454 7.14 -11.13 8.58
C PRO A 454 5.86 -11.20 9.41
N VAL A 455 5.14 -10.08 9.50
CA VAL A 455 3.93 -9.98 10.34
C VAL A 455 2.68 -9.55 9.54
N GLY A 456 2.78 -9.48 8.24
CA GLY A 456 1.63 -9.18 7.40
C GLY A 456 1.05 -7.79 7.61
N ASN A 457 -0.28 -7.67 7.50
CA ASN A 457 -0.96 -6.42 7.81
C ASN A 457 -1.11 -6.26 9.34
N ALA A 458 -0.03 -5.82 9.99
CA ALA A 458 0.01 -5.59 11.44
C ALA A 458 -0.95 -4.48 11.87
N ALA A 459 -1.17 -3.46 11.03
CA ALA A 459 -2.13 -2.37 11.28
C ALA A 459 -3.56 -2.91 11.42
N ALA A 460 -4.01 -3.71 10.44
CA ALA A 460 -5.32 -4.35 10.50
C ALA A 460 -5.44 -5.34 11.67
N ALA A 461 -4.36 -6.06 12.01
CA ALA A 461 -4.35 -6.96 13.15
C ALA A 461 -4.54 -6.19 14.47
N GLY A 462 -3.85 -5.07 14.67
CA GLY A 462 -4.05 -4.21 15.83
C GLY A 462 -5.47 -3.62 15.91
N ALA A 463 -6.02 -3.20 14.76
CA ALA A 463 -7.41 -2.76 14.69
C ALA A 463 -8.39 -3.89 15.09
N ALA A 464 -8.12 -5.15 14.68
CA ALA A 464 -8.91 -6.30 15.07
C ALA A 464 -8.79 -6.61 16.56
N LEU A 465 -7.59 -6.52 17.15
CA LEU A 465 -7.41 -6.68 18.60
C LEU A 465 -8.24 -5.67 19.40
N LEU A 466 -8.20 -4.40 19.01
CA LEU A 466 -8.96 -3.31 19.65
C LEU A 466 -10.48 -3.51 19.50
N LEU A 467 -10.94 -4.02 18.35
CA LEU A 467 -12.35 -4.34 18.12
C LEU A 467 -12.81 -5.50 19.00
N CYS A 468 -12.01 -6.56 19.05
CA CYS A 468 -12.37 -7.80 19.72
C CYS A 468 -12.14 -7.77 21.24
N ALA A 469 -11.31 -6.84 21.75
CA ALA A 469 -11.04 -6.76 23.19
C ALA A 469 -10.64 -5.35 23.64
N ARG A 470 -11.52 -4.71 24.38
CA ARG A 470 -11.32 -3.36 24.92
C ARG A 470 -10.08 -3.25 25.82
N ARG A 471 -9.66 -4.32 26.42
CA ARG A 471 -8.46 -4.37 27.29
C ARG A 471 -7.16 -3.91 26.58
N PHE A 472 -7.14 -3.86 25.27
CA PHE A 472 -5.97 -3.37 24.50
C PHE A 472 -5.88 -1.84 24.41
N GLU A 473 -6.93 -1.10 24.74
CA GLU A 473 -6.90 0.37 24.73
C GLU A 473 -5.84 0.95 25.69
N PRO A 474 -5.69 0.49 26.96
CA PRO A 474 -4.64 0.96 27.84
C PRO A 474 -3.23 0.65 27.32
N GLU A 475 -3.03 -0.51 26.67
CA GLU A 475 -1.74 -0.86 26.07
C GLU A 475 -1.42 0.08 24.90
N LEU A 476 -2.40 0.36 24.05
CA LEU A 476 -2.26 1.31 22.96
C LEU A 476 -1.93 2.71 23.45
N ALA A 477 -2.56 3.17 24.55
CA ALA A 477 -2.24 4.43 25.20
C ALA A 477 -0.81 4.45 25.72
N ALA A 478 -0.32 3.35 26.31
CA ALA A 478 1.06 3.22 26.78
C ALA A 478 2.06 3.27 25.61
N ILE A 479 1.78 2.57 24.48
CA ILE A 479 2.57 2.66 23.25
C ILE A 479 2.68 4.10 22.80
N THR A 480 1.56 4.81 22.70
CA THR A 480 1.53 6.20 22.25
C THR A 480 2.32 7.13 23.19
N ALA A 481 2.18 6.93 24.51
CA ALA A 481 2.89 7.72 25.51
C ALA A 481 4.41 7.48 25.50
N ALA A 482 4.85 6.25 25.20
CA ALA A 482 6.26 5.89 25.10
C ALA A 482 6.91 6.33 23.77
N SER A 483 6.11 6.74 22.79
CA SER A 483 6.59 7.04 21.44
C SER A 483 7.19 8.43 21.33
N ARG A 484 8.32 8.54 20.61
CA ARG A 484 9.04 9.77 20.28
C ARG A 484 9.34 9.79 18.79
N VAL A 485 9.10 10.91 18.16
CA VAL A 485 9.36 11.08 16.72
C VAL A 485 10.81 11.53 16.50
N VAL A 486 11.46 10.89 15.54
CA VAL A 486 12.78 11.26 15.01
C VAL A 486 12.55 11.89 13.64
N GLU A 487 12.87 13.18 13.53
CA GLU A 487 12.66 13.98 12.31
C GLU A 487 13.82 13.74 11.33
N LEU A 488 13.63 12.83 10.38
CA LEU A 488 14.69 12.40 9.45
C LEU A 488 15.18 13.51 8.51
N ALA A 489 14.30 14.40 8.06
CA ALA A 489 14.63 15.41 7.05
C ALA A 489 15.79 16.34 7.47
N ALA A 490 15.91 16.63 8.74
CA ALA A 490 16.96 17.49 9.30
C ALA A 490 18.09 16.69 9.99
N ASP A 491 17.99 15.36 10.04
CA ASP A 491 18.95 14.51 10.74
C ASP A 491 20.20 14.27 9.85
N PRO A 492 21.40 14.64 10.32
CA PRO A 492 22.61 14.48 9.52
C PRO A 492 22.98 13.01 9.27
N VAL A 493 22.69 12.11 10.21
CA VAL A 493 22.93 10.66 10.04
C VAL A 493 22.05 10.13 8.91
N PHE A 494 20.77 10.50 8.89
CA PHE A 494 19.87 10.09 7.82
C PHE A 494 20.36 10.60 6.44
N GLN A 495 20.78 11.87 6.37
CA GLN A 495 21.22 12.45 5.10
C GLN A 495 22.49 11.77 4.56
N GLU A 496 23.46 11.48 5.44
CA GLU A 496 24.69 10.77 5.07
C GLU A 496 24.38 9.34 4.64
N ARG A 497 23.69 8.58 5.49
CA ARG A 497 23.32 7.17 5.23
C ARG A 497 22.43 7.02 4.00
N PHE A 498 21.50 7.93 3.76
CA PHE A 498 20.65 7.88 2.56
C PHE A 498 21.47 7.90 1.25
N VAL A 499 22.59 8.63 1.23
CA VAL A 499 23.50 8.67 0.05
C VAL A 499 24.35 7.41 -0.03
N GLU A 500 24.92 6.96 1.08
CA GLU A 500 25.77 5.77 1.14
C GLU A 500 24.98 4.49 0.80
N ASP A 501 23.81 4.36 1.38
CA ASP A 501 22.93 3.21 1.17
C ASP A 501 22.27 3.15 -0.22
N MET A 502 22.57 4.07 -1.12
CA MET A 502 22.20 3.89 -2.53
C MET A 502 22.99 2.77 -3.21
N LEU A 503 24.12 2.36 -2.66
CA LEU A 503 24.84 1.18 -3.12
C LEU A 503 24.02 -0.08 -2.83
N LEU A 504 24.05 -1.02 -3.76
CA LEU A 504 23.36 -2.31 -3.64
C LEU A 504 24.24 -3.35 -2.92
N SER A 505 25.01 -2.93 -1.95
CA SER A 505 25.90 -3.78 -1.15
C SER A 505 25.33 -4.06 0.23
N GLU A 506 25.81 -5.12 0.85
CA GLU A 506 25.46 -5.47 2.22
C GLU A 506 25.93 -4.38 3.20
N VAL A 507 25.07 -4.03 4.15
CA VAL A 507 25.40 -3.13 5.27
C VAL A 507 25.72 -3.99 6.49
N THR A 508 26.97 -3.95 6.94
CA THR A 508 27.52 -4.88 7.96
C THR A 508 27.66 -4.29 9.36
N GLU A 509 27.47 -2.99 9.52
CA GLU A 509 27.62 -2.28 10.80
C GLU A 509 26.29 -1.83 11.41
#